data_72dcc6c2b1a35fe7760e4cfcf195ca8b
#
_entry.id   72dcc6c2b1a35fe7760e4cfcf195ca8b
#
_cell.length_a   1.000
_cell.length_b   1.000
_cell.length_c   1.000
_cell.angle_alpha   90.00
_cell.angle_beta   90.00
_cell.angle_gamma   90.00
#
_symmetry.space_group_name_H-M   'P 1'
#
loop_
_entity.id
_entity.type
_entity.pdbx_description
1 polymer ?
#
loop_
_entity_poly.entity_id
_entity_poly.type
_entity_poly.pdbx_seq_one_letter_code
_entity_poly.pdbx_strand_id
1 'polypeptide(L)'
;MRKKGQKVAAKRADRESSEGAVIAMVNDSMNKGVVISLNCETDFVAKNESFIEFAKSLCKIAINCSSIEELLSSEYESMNVSEKLIEQTGVIGEKLEIGSFELINSEYVGFYIHAGNKIGTLVGLSNKFEGSEELSKNIAMQVAAMNPIALNQDGVSKDIIEKEIELSLIHI
;
A
#
# COMPACT_ATOMS: atom_id res chain seq x y z
N MET A 1 18.80 -8.50 -21.42
CA MET A 1 17.55 -8.73 -20.66
C MET A 1 16.49 -7.67 -20.94
N ARG A 2 16.81 -6.38 -21.00
CA ARG A 2 15.87 -5.23 -21.20
C ARG A 2 14.87 -5.39 -22.37
N LYS A 3 15.33 -5.76 -23.57
CA LYS A 3 14.43 -5.99 -24.75
C LYS A 3 13.44 -7.14 -24.58
N LYS A 4 13.79 -8.16 -23.78
CA LYS A 4 12.90 -9.29 -23.48
C LYS A 4 11.82 -8.86 -22.48
N GLY A 5 12.19 -8.12 -21.45
CA GLY A 5 11.27 -7.56 -20.48
C GLY A 5 10.22 -6.65 -21.12
N GLN A 6 10.65 -5.72 -21.97
CA GLN A 6 9.75 -4.84 -22.72
C GLN A 6 8.74 -5.60 -23.60
N LYS A 7 9.18 -6.68 -24.28
CA LYS A 7 8.26 -7.53 -25.07
C LYS A 7 7.23 -8.26 -24.21
N VAL A 8 7.63 -8.75 -23.03
CA VAL A 8 6.73 -9.43 -22.10
C VAL A 8 5.76 -8.43 -21.49
N ALA A 9 6.25 -7.27 -21.03
CA ALA A 9 5.42 -6.20 -20.50
C ALA A 9 4.37 -5.71 -21.50
N ALA A 10 4.77 -5.48 -22.77
CA ALA A 10 3.84 -5.07 -23.83
C ALA A 10 2.73 -6.12 -24.11
N LYS A 11 3.07 -7.41 -24.05
CA LYS A 11 2.09 -8.50 -24.24
C LYS A 11 1.14 -8.67 -23.05
N ARG A 12 1.50 -8.15 -21.88
CA ARG A 12 0.75 -8.30 -20.64
C ARG A 12 0.12 -7.00 -20.14
N ALA A 13 0.26 -5.91 -20.93
CA ALA A 13 -0.25 -4.58 -20.55
C ALA A 13 -1.75 -4.61 -20.20
N ASP A 14 -2.54 -5.39 -20.97
CA ASP A 14 -3.99 -5.51 -20.79
C ASP A 14 -4.40 -6.60 -19.78
N ARG A 15 -3.42 -7.26 -19.12
CA ARG A 15 -3.72 -8.25 -18.07
C ARG A 15 -4.13 -7.56 -16.79
N GLU A 16 -5.09 -8.15 -16.10
CA GLU A 16 -5.49 -7.73 -14.75
C GLU A 16 -4.45 -8.20 -13.74
N SER A 17 -4.04 -7.31 -12.82
CA SER A 17 -3.10 -7.55 -11.72
C SER A 17 -3.81 -7.27 -10.39
N SER A 18 -4.74 -8.15 -10.02
CA SER A 18 -5.58 -8.04 -8.83
C SER A 18 -4.96 -8.66 -7.57
N GLU A 19 -3.90 -9.46 -7.73
CA GLU A 19 -3.11 -10.01 -6.63
C GLU A 19 -1.93 -9.11 -6.30
N GLY A 20 -1.25 -9.35 -5.18
CA GLY A 20 -0.08 -8.55 -4.81
C GLY A 20 0.27 -8.58 -3.34
N ALA A 21 1.19 -7.70 -2.95
CA ALA A 21 1.61 -7.50 -1.57
C ALA A 21 1.57 -6.01 -1.21
N VAL A 22 1.00 -5.72 -0.06
CA VAL A 22 0.98 -4.40 0.57
C VAL A 22 2.15 -4.29 1.54
N ILE A 23 2.93 -3.24 1.42
CA ILE A 23 4.05 -2.92 2.31
C ILE A 23 3.85 -1.51 2.86
N ALA A 24 4.03 -1.37 4.17
CA ALA A 24 4.02 -0.08 4.84
C ALA A 24 5.35 0.15 5.57
N MET A 25 5.80 1.38 5.61
CA MET A 25 6.99 1.80 6.33
C MET A 25 6.79 3.18 6.95
N VAL A 26 7.53 3.45 8.01
CA VAL A 26 7.67 4.78 8.60
C VAL A 26 9.13 5.21 8.56
N ASN A 27 9.37 6.50 8.55
CA ASN A 27 10.73 7.04 8.64
C ASN A 27 11.29 6.91 10.09
N ASP A 28 12.59 7.14 10.25
CA ASP A 28 13.27 7.02 11.56
C ASP A 28 12.70 7.95 12.63
N SER A 29 12.16 9.11 12.22
CA SER A 29 11.53 10.08 13.12
C SER A 29 10.11 9.70 13.51
N MET A 30 9.53 8.66 12.90
CA MET A 30 8.14 8.20 13.11
C MET A 30 7.08 9.27 12.83
N ASN A 31 7.39 10.24 11.97
CA ASN A 31 6.47 11.33 11.63
C ASN A 31 5.99 11.33 10.18
N LYS A 32 6.49 10.41 9.37
CA LYS A 32 6.08 10.16 7.99
C LYS A 32 5.92 8.67 7.77
N GLY A 33 4.81 8.25 7.18
CA GLY A 33 4.55 6.87 6.82
C GLY A 33 4.06 6.76 5.38
N VAL A 34 4.43 5.68 4.72
CA VAL A 34 3.98 5.32 3.38
C VAL A 34 3.47 3.89 3.36
N VAL A 35 2.43 3.66 2.60
CA VAL A 35 1.95 2.32 2.25
C VAL A 35 1.83 2.24 0.73
N ILE A 36 2.36 1.17 0.16
CA ILE A 36 2.24 0.87 -1.27
C ILE A 36 1.70 -0.54 -1.47
N SER A 37 1.00 -0.77 -2.58
CA SER A 37 0.74 -2.11 -3.08
C SER A 37 1.58 -2.37 -4.33
N LEU A 38 2.31 -3.48 -4.34
CA LEU A 38 2.90 -4.04 -5.57
C LEU A 38 1.99 -5.15 -6.04
N ASN A 39 1.38 -4.95 -7.21
CA ASN A 39 0.42 -5.88 -7.78
C ASN A 39 1.06 -6.83 -8.79
N CYS A 40 0.51 -8.04 -8.90
CA CYS A 40 0.85 -9.10 -9.85
C CYS A 40 -0.40 -9.85 -10.29
N GLU A 41 -0.26 -10.79 -11.25
CA GLU A 41 -1.40 -11.52 -11.81
C GLU A 41 -1.87 -12.66 -10.88
N THR A 42 -0.95 -13.33 -10.15
CA THR A 42 -1.29 -14.51 -9.35
C THR A 42 -0.86 -14.42 -7.89
N ASP A 43 -1.58 -15.13 -7.03
CA ASP A 43 -1.26 -15.28 -5.62
C ASP A 43 0.04 -16.07 -5.36
N PHE A 44 0.46 -16.91 -6.31
CA PHE A 44 1.74 -17.61 -6.25
C PHE A 44 2.91 -16.64 -6.26
N VAL A 45 2.88 -15.63 -7.15
CA VAL A 45 3.89 -14.57 -7.20
C VAL A 45 3.79 -13.67 -5.97
N ALA A 46 2.58 -13.28 -5.58
CA ALA A 46 2.36 -12.44 -4.41
C ALA A 46 2.93 -13.02 -3.08
N LYS A 47 2.97 -14.35 -2.96
CA LYS A 47 3.50 -15.06 -1.79
C LYS A 47 5.02 -15.35 -1.88
N ASN A 48 5.64 -15.08 -3.02
CA ASN A 48 7.05 -15.35 -3.22
C ASN A 48 7.90 -14.36 -2.42
N GLU A 49 8.87 -14.88 -1.66
CA GLU A 49 9.74 -14.07 -0.80
C GLU A 49 10.52 -13.01 -1.60
N SER A 50 11.03 -13.36 -2.78
CA SER A 50 11.75 -12.39 -3.63
C SER A 50 10.85 -11.27 -4.14
N PHE A 51 9.56 -11.53 -4.39
CA PHE A 51 8.58 -10.51 -4.74
C PHE A 51 8.30 -9.57 -3.56
N ILE A 52 8.14 -10.12 -2.35
CA ILE A 52 7.93 -9.33 -1.13
C ILE A 52 9.16 -8.47 -0.83
N GLU A 53 10.38 -9.01 -0.97
CA GLU A 53 11.61 -8.22 -0.80
C GLU A 53 11.72 -7.10 -1.84
N PHE A 54 11.33 -7.37 -3.08
CA PHE A 54 11.27 -6.33 -4.11
C PHE A 54 10.24 -5.24 -3.73
N ALA A 55 9.04 -5.60 -3.27
CA ALA A 55 8.05 -4.65 -2.78
C ALA A 55 8.57 -3.81 -1.60
N LYS A 56 9.29 -4.42 -0.65
CA LYS A 56 9.95 -3.70 0.45
C LYS A 56 11.02 -2.72 -0.05
N SER A 57 11.80 -3.10 -1.07
CA SER A 57 12.81 -2.21 -1.65
C SER A 57 12.18 -0.99 -2.32
N LEU A 58 11.04 -1.15 -2.98
CA LEU A 58 10.25 -0.05 -3.55
C LEU A 58 9.68 0.87 -2.44
N CYS A 59 9.18 0.29 -1.35
CA CYS A 59 8.66 1.04 -0.23
C CYS A 59 9.72 1.91 0.46
N LYS A 60 10.99 1.45 0.50
CA LYS A 60 12.13 2.24 0.99
C LYS A 60 12.42 3.49 0.14
N ILE A 61 12.10 3.46 -1.15
CA ILE A 61 12.18 4.63 -2.02
C ILE A 61 10.94 5.50 -1.82
N ALA A 62 9.77 4.88 -1.77
CA ALA A 62 8.47 5.50 -1.65
C ALA A 62 8.35 6.44 -0.43
N ILE A 63 9.02 6.13 0.69
CA ILE A 63 9.00 6.98 1.90
C ILE A 63 9.55 8.40 1.64
N ASN A 64 10.39 8.57 0.62
CA ASN A 64 10.97 9.86 0.23
C ASN A 64 10.18 10.55 -0.89
N CYS A 65 9.17 9.90 -1.45
CA CYS A 65 8.31 10.42 -2.51
C CYS A 65 7.04 11.07 -1.95
N SER A 66 6.39 11.90 -2.77
CA SER A 66 5.12 12.56 -2.46
C SER A 66 3.96 12.02 -3.30
N SER A 67 4.26 11.26 -4.36
CA SER A 67 3.26 10.67 -5.25
C SER A 67 3.78 9.39 -5.91
N ILE A 68 2.87 8.66 -6.55
CA ILE A 68 3.20 7.47 -7.34
C ILE A 68 4.06 7.82 -8.56
N GLU A 69 3.85 8.99 -9.19
CA GLU A 69 4.61 9.46 -10.35
C GLU A 69 6.07 9.74 -9.96
N GLU A 70 6.25 10.36 -8.78
CA GLU A 70 7.58 10.60 -8.23
C GLU A 70 8.28 9.27 -7.92
N LEU A 71 7.59 8.31 -7.30
CA LEU A 71 8.11 6.97 -7.06
C LEU A 71 8.54 6.29 -8.37
N LEU A 72 7.69 6.29 -9.39
CA LEU A 72 7.97 5.64 -10.68
C LEU A 72 9.17 6.26 -11.41
N SER A 73 9.43 7.55 -11.22
CA SER A 73 10.58 8.27 -11.80
C SER A 73 11.84 8.21 -10.95
N SER A 74 11.72 7.83 -9.67
CA SER A 74 12.84 7.74 -8.73
C SER A 74 13.88 6.72 -9.15
N GLU A 75 15.13 6.96 -8.77
CA GLU A 75 16.25 6.09 -9.06
C GLU A 75 16.13 4.76 -8.27
N TYR A 76 16.30 3.66 -8.97
CA TYR A 76 16.44 2.32 -8.44
C TYR A 76 17.73 1.71 -9.04
N GLU A 77 18.80 1.67 -8.27
CA GLU A 77 20.13 1.22 -8.73
C GLU A 77 20.64 2.04 -9.93
N SER A 78 20.64 1.48 -11.14
CA SER A 78 21.12 2.10 -12.39
C SER A 78 20.00 2.49 -13.36
N MET A 79 18.74 2.44 -12.91
CA MET A 79 17.55 2.73 -13.72
C MET A 79 16.48 3.40 -12.85
N ASN A 80 15.35 3.79 -13.41
CA ASN A 80 14.23 4.25 -12.60
C ASN A 80 13.30 3.08 -12.20
N VAL A 81 12.43 3.33 -11.20
CA VAL A 81 11.48 2.33 -10.70
C VAL A 81 10.59 1.77 -11.81
N SER A 82 10.10 2.63 -12.74
CA SER A 82 9.28 2.18 -13.86
C SER A 82 10.02 1.18 -14.75
N GLU A 83 11.30 1.45 -15.08
CA GLU A 83 12.14 0.52 -15.84
C GLU A 83 12.40 -0.78 -15.07
N LYS A 84 12.56 -0.69 -13.74
CA LYS A 84 12.76 -1.87 -12.88
C LYS A 84 11.52 -2.76 -12.85
N LEU A 85 10.31 -2.19 -12.79
CA LEU A 85 9.06 -2.93 -12.88
C LEU A 85 8.95 -3.69 -14.21
N ILE A 86 9.32 -3.05 -15.33
CA ILE A 86 9.36 -3.70 -16.66
C ILE A 86 10.40 -4.83 -16.69
N GLU A 87 11.56 -4.63 -16.11
CA GLU A 87 12.60 -5.66 -16.00
C GLU A 87 12.08 -6.87 -15.22
N GLN A 88 11.52 -6.63 -14.03
CA GLN A 88 10.97 -7.67 -13.16
C GLN A 88 9.76 -8.39 -13.79
N THR A 89 8.89 -7.68 -14.51
CA THR A 89 7.85 -8.29 -15.36
C THR A 89 8.45 -9.30 -16.36
N GLY A 90 9.61 -8.96 -16.94
CA GLY A 90 10.30 -9.87 -17.86
C GLY A 90 10.94 -11.08 -17.17
N VAL A 91 11.36 -10.95 -15.92
CA VAL A 91 11.97 -12.04 -15.12
C VAL A 91 10.91 -12.97 -14.57
N ILE A 92 9.88 -12.42 -13.94
CA ILE A 92 8.79 -13.14 -13.28
C ILE A 92 7.82 -13.73 -14.32
N GLY A 93 7.61 -13.00 -15.44
CA GLY A 93 6.69 -13.41 -16.51
C GLY A 93 5.24 -13.00 -16.22
N GLU A 94 4.97 -12.18 -15.22
CA GLU A 94 3.66 -11.61 -14.89
C GLU A 94 3.72 -10.08 -14.95
N LYS A 95 2.58 -9.42 -15.21
CA LYS A 95 2.46 -7.97 -15.12
C LYS A 95 2.70 -7.53 -13.65
N LEU A 96 3.58 -6.56 -13.47
CA LEU A 96 3.82 -5.91 -12.19
C LEU A 96 3.50 -4.43 -12.32
N GLU A 97 2.77 -3.90 -11.34
CA GLU A 97 2.47 -2.47 -11.24
C GLU A 97 2.30 -2.02 -9.80
N ILE A 98 2.54 -0.73 -9.54
CA ILE A 98 2.16 -0.12 -8.26
C ILE A 98 0.66 0.15 -8.33
N GLY A 99 -0.12 -0.56 -7.52
CA GLY A 99 -1.58 -0.46 -7.51
C GLY A 99 -2.08 0.70 -6.63
N SER A 100 -1.38 0.99 -5.53
CA SER A 100 -1.71 2.10 -4.63
C SER A 100 -0.47 2.71 -4.00
N PHE A 101 -0.57 3.97 -3.66
CA PHE A 101 0.44 4.75 -2.94
C PHE A 101 -0.29 5.73 -2.02
N GLU A 102 -0.13 5.56 -0.72
CA GLU A 102 -0.70 6.46 0.28
C GLU A 102 0.38 6.94 1.23
N LEU A 103 0.33 8.22 1.57
CA LEU A 103 1.30 8.90 2.42
C LEU A 103 0.60 9.64 3.55
N ILE A 104 1.14 9.54 4.75
CA ILE A 104 0.69 10.33 5.89
C ILE A 104 1.86 11.01 6.58
N ASN A 105 1.67 12.27 6.96
CA ASN A 105 2.57 13.03 7.82
C ASN A 105 1.81 13.43 9.08
N SER A 106 2.41 13.22 10.26
CA SER A 106 1.80 13.54 11.54
C SER A 106 2.91 13.67 12.61
N GLU A 107 2.57 14.08 13.83
CA GLU A 107 3.53 14.12 14.96
C GLU A 107 4.04 12.73 15.32
N TYR A 108 3.22 11.70 15.13
CA TYR A 108 3.61 10.30 15.22
C TYR A 108 2.82 9.46 14.21
N VAL A 109 3.49 8.57 13.50
CA VAL A 109 2.87 7.65 12.53
C VAL A 109 3.19 6.22 12.92
N GLY A 110 2.15 5.42 13.12
CA GLY A 110 2.22 3.98 13.26
C GLY A 110 1.65 3.27 12.04
N PHE A 111 1.98 2.01 11.89
CA PHE A 111 1.46 1.17 10.81
C PHE A 111 1.19 -0.26 11.28
N TYR A 112 0.38 -0.96 10.50
CA TYR A 112 0.15 -2.38 10.66
C TYR A 112 0.02 -3.05 9.28
N ILE A 113 0.65 -4.21 9.13
CA ILE A 113 0.50 -5.08 7.96
C ILE A 113 -0.10 -6.39 8.47
N HIS A 114 -1.26 -6.75 7.92
CA HIS A 114 -1.92 -8.01 8.26
C HIS A 114 -1.18 -9.20 7.67
N ALA A 115 -1.28 -10.37 8.32
CA ALA A 115 -0.63 -11.59 7.86
C ALA A 115 -0.94 -11.90 6.39
N GLY A 116 0.10 -12.24 5.62
CA GLY A 116 -0.01 -12.47 4.17
C GLY A 116 0.11 -11.21 3.32
N ASN A 117 0.40 -10.04 3.88
CA ASN A 117 0.62 -8.77 3.17
C ASN A 117 -0.54 -8.36 2.23
N LYS A 118 -1.78 -8.67 2.62
CA LYS A 118 -2.98 -8.30 1.82
C LYS A 118 -3.60 -6.98 2.26
N ILE A 119 -3.39 -6.59 3.52
CA ILE A 119 -3.91 -5.36 4.10
C ILE A 119 -2.78 -4.65 4.83
N GLY A 120 -2.61 -3.38 4.55
CA GLY A 120 -1.72 -2.48 5.26
C GLY A 120 -2.44 -1.20 5.65
N THR A 121 -2.16 -0.69 6.83
CA THR A 121 -2.77 0.54 7.36
C THR A 121 -1.73 1.46 7.94
N LEU A 122 -1.99 2.76 7.82
CA LEU A 122 -1.23 3.84 8.45
C LEU A 122 -2.13 4.61 9.39
N VAL A 123 -1.61 5.01 10.54
CA VAL A 123 -2.31 5.86 11.50
C VAL A 123 -1.41 7.00 11.94
N GLY A 124 -1.87 8.23 11.74
CA GLY A 124 -1.23 9.44 12.24
C GLY A 124 -1.84 9.89 13.56
N LEU A 125 -1.02 10.14 14.56
CA LEU A 125 -1.41 10.77 15.83
C LEU A 125 -1.02 12.25 15.81
N SER A 126 -1.91 13.11 16.26
CA SER A 126 -1.70 14.57 16.33
C SER A 126 -0.67 14.98 17.37
N ASN A 127 -0.32 14.10 18.31
CA ASN A 127 0.69 14.32 19.32
C ASN A 127 1.53 13.05 19.53
N LYS A 128 2.81 13.24 19.88
CA LYS A 128 3.70 12.17 20.33
C LYS A 128 3.78 12.15 21.83
N PHE A 129 3.59 10.99 22.46
CA PHE A 129 3.64 10.77 23.89
C PHE A 129 4.16 9.37 24.21
N GLU A 130 4.43 9.08 25.47
CA GLU A 130 4.80 7.74 25.92
C GLU A 130 3.64 6.76 25.67
N GLY A 131 3.91 5.67 24.91
CA GLY A 131 2.86 4.73 24.46
C GLY A 131 2.30 5.00 23.08
N SER A 132 2.74 6.05 22.34
CA SER A 132 2.31 6.32 20.96
C SER A 132 2.50 5.13 20.03
N GLU A 133 3.56 4.34 20.19
CA GLU A 133 3.84 3.16 19.38
C GLU A 133 2.75 2.10 19.56
N GLU A 134 2.45 1.72 20.78
CA GLU A 134 1.43 0.72 21.09
C GLU A 134 0.04 1.20 20.67
N LEU A 135 -0.31 2.44 21.00
CA LEU A 135 -1.61 3.01 20.64
C LEU A 135 -1.81 3.05 19.13
N SER A 136 -0.86 3.59 18.39
CA SER A 136 -0.98 3.70 16.93
C SER A 136 -1.06 2.34 16.25
N LYS A 137 -0.31 1.34 16.73
CA LYS A 137 -0.38 -0.03 16.25
C LYS A 137 -1.74 -0.67 16.53
N ASN A 138 -2.29 -0.49 17.74
CA ASN A 138 -3.60 -1.01 18.12
C ASN A 138 -4.71 -0.38 17.27
N ILE A 139 -4.66 0.93 17.04
CA ILE A 139 -5.61 1.62 16.15
C ILE A 139 -5.44 1.10 14.71
N ALA A 140 -4.21 0.95 14.21
CA ALA A 140 -3.96 0.46 12.87
C ALA A 140 -4.49 -0.98 12.67
N MET A 141 -4.38 -1.85 13.68
CA MET A 141 -5.02 -3.17 13.66
C MET A 141 -6.54 -3.09 13.60
N GLN A 142 -7.17 -2.16 14.36
CA GLN A 142 -8.61 -1.94 14.31
C GLN A 142 -9.06 -1.42 12.94
N VAL A 143 -8.31 -0.46 12.36
CA VAL A 143 -8.56 0.04 11.00
C VAL A 143 -8.50 -1.09 9.98
N ALA A 144 -7.51 -1.97 10.07
CA ALA A 144 -7.39 -3.12 9.18
C ALA A 144 -8.56 -4.11 9.32
N ALA A 145 -9.07 -4.30 10.54
CA ALA A 145 -10.17 -5.22 10.82
C ALA A 145 -11.55 -4.66 10.46
N MET A 146 -11.76 -3.37 10.74
CA MET A 146 -13.08 -2.73 10.65
C MET A 146 -13.31 -1.98 9.34
N ASN A 147 -12.24 -1.70 8.58
CA ASN A 147 -12.27 -0.94 7.33
C ASN A 147 -13.15 0.32 7.42
N PRO A 148 -12.87 1.25 8.35
CA PRO A 148 -13.71 2.43 8.57
C PRO A 148 -13.69 3.33 7.33
N ILE A 149 -14.86 3.89 7.01
CA ILE A 149 -15.05 4.78 5.84
C ILE A 149 -14.67 6.23 6.12
N ALA A 150 -14.55 6.62 7.39
CA ALA A 150 -14.20 7.97 7.82
C ALA A 150 -13.60 7.98 9.23
N LEU A 151 -12.91 9.08 9.58
CA LEU A 151 -12.36 9.31 10.93
C LEU A 151 -13.45 9.65 11.96
N ASN A 152 -14.51 10.32 11.52
CA ASN A 152 -15.61 10.77 12.36
C ASN A 152 -16.91 10.84 11.54
N GLN A 153 -18.01 11.14 12.22
CA GLN A 153 -19.34 11.22 11.60
C GLN A 153 -19.43 12.28 10.50
N ASP A 154 -18.68 13.39 10.60
CA ASP A 154 -18.72 14.46 9.61
C ASP A 154 -18.15 14.04 8.25
N GLY A 155 -17.26 13.03 8.24
CA GLY A 155 -16.70 12.44 7.03
C GLY A 155 -17.61 11.40 6.36
N VAL A 156 -18.74 11.04 6.96
CA VAL A 156 -19.69 10.05 6.41
C VAL A 156 -20.80 10.78 5.65
N SER A 157 -21.08 10.36 4.41
CA SER A 157 -22.17 10.95 3.65
C SER A 157 -23.55 10.66 4.29
N LYS A 158 -24.48 11.61 4.16
CA LYS A 158 -25.84 11.48 4.71
C LYS A 158 -26.56 10.23 4.20
N ASP A 159 -26.40 9.92 2.92
CA ASP A 159 -27.03 8.76 2.29
C ASP A 159 -26.57 7.44 2.94
N ILE A 160 -25.29 7.35 3.35
CA ILE A 160 -24.78 6.18 4.06
C ILE A 160 -25.40 6.10 5.46
N ILE A 161 -25.45 7.23 6.18
CA ILE A 161 -26.04 7.29 7.52
C ILE A 161 -27.52 6.88 7.48
N GLU A 162 -28.29 7.44 6.54
CA GLU A 162 -29.71 7.14 6.37
C GLU A 162 -29.93 5.66 6.05
N LYS A 163 -29.12 5.07 5.17
CA LYS A 163 -29.20 3.65 4.83
C LYS A 163 -28.91 2.73 6.02
N GLU A 164 -27.89 3.07 6.83
CA GLU A 164 -27.57 2.28 8.03
C GLU A 164 -28.66 2.39 9.10
N ILE A 165 -29.31 3.55 9.24
CA ILE A 165 -30.47 3.74 10.13
C ILE A 165 -31.63 2.88 9.66
N GLU A 166 -31.96 2.89 8.36
CA GLU A 166 -33.01 2.04 7.81
C GLU A 166 -32.76 0.55 8.08
N LEU A 167 -31.53 0.07 7.83
CA LEU A 167 -31.14 -1.32 8.10
C LEU A 167 -31.28 -1.68 9.58
N SER A 168 -30.91 -0.79 10.48
CA SER A 168 -31.04 -0.99 11.93
C SER A 168 -32.50 -1.08 12.37
N LEU A 169 -33.41 -0.32 11.76
CA LEU A 169 -34.85 -0.31 12.07
C LEU A 169 -35.56 -1.58 11.59
N ILE A 170 -35.05 -2.26 10.55
CA ILE A 170 -35.64 -3.51 10.03
C ILE A 170 -35.36 -4.70 10.99
N HIS A 171 -34.35 -4.59 11.86
CA HIS A 171 -33.91 -5.67 12.78
C HIS A 171 -34.42 -5.51 14.21
N ILE A 172 -35.29 -4.55 14.47
CA ILE A 172 -36.00 -4.36 15.75
C ILE A 172 -37.43 -4.91 15.61
#